data_0d8d0d1b5cb7739b05ba85c7cde7e5eb
#
_entry.id   0d8d0d1b5cb7739b05ba85c7cde7e5eb
#
_cell.length_a   1.000
_cell.length_b   1.000
_cell.length_c   1.000
_cell.angle_alpha   90.00
_cell.angle_beta   90.00
_cell.angle_gamma   90.00
#
_symmetry.space_group_name_H-M   'P 1'
#
loop_
_entity.id
_entity.type
_entity.pdbx_description
1 polymer ?
#
loop_
_entity_poly.entity_id
_entity_poly.type
_entity_poly.pdbx_seq_one_letter_code
_entity_poly.pdbx_strand_id
1 'polypeptide(L)'
;MANQPKNVVTLADIEDAALTTDDKQRKDKEDKLSAKLKKVKQRVWAGIVYPDSLPNDWNTIIMMSGLAVAMSPLHDRDNKKPHYHILVCWNGPTTYENVRDFVHDTLNGTVPIPCKSPRGYYRYFTHKDDPNKAQYDEKDIVRFNGFEEADFVEMTKAEVLEIKKKMVKLCMQLELNEYADLVEYVTFNEEADVQDVVFNHTLFFNAYLRSRKFRVHYEHEVTTEEKTADDTSD
;
A
#
# COMPACT_ATOMS: atom_id res chain seq x y z
N MET A 1 -10.33 5.78 17.81
CA MET A 1 -9.11 6.36 17.22
C MET A 1 -8.10 5.24 17.03
N ALA A 2 -8.00 4.70 15.83
CA ALA A 2 -7.07 3.62 15.51
C ALA A 2 -5.64 4.14 15.63
N ASN A 3 -4.84 3.43 16.41
CA ASN A 3 -3.43 3.72 16.65
C ASN A 3 -2.65 3.38 15.38
N GLN A 4 -2.45 4.34 14.47
CA GLN A 4 -1.58 4.14 13.32
C GLN A 4 -0.16 3.80 13.80
N PRO A 5 0.51 2.82 13.21
CA PRO A 5 1.89 2.51 13.59
C PRO A 5 2.76 3.74 13.35
N LYS A 6 3.35 4.29 14.42
CA LYS A 6 4.08 5.58 14.48
C LYS A 6 5.33 5.71 13.58
N ASN A 7 5.57 4.80 12.61
CA ASN A 7 6.82 4.76 11.84
C ASN A 7 6.65 4.38 10.35
N VAL A 8 5.48 4.60 9.76
CA VAL A 8 5.28 4.35 8.33
C VAL A 8 5.52 5.62 7.55
N VAL A 9 6.47 5.63 6.63
CA VAL A 9 6.68 6.71 5.67
C VAL A 9 5.66 6.55 4.54
N THR A 10 4.96 7.61 4.21
CA THR A 10 3.87 7.64 3.23
C THR A 10 4.23 8.51 2.03
N LEU A 11 3.43 8.43 0.97
CA LEU A 11 3.55 9.31 -0.19
C LEU A 11 3.41 10.79 0.21
N ALA A 12 2.49 11.09 1.13
CA ALA A 12 2.29 12.45 1.64
C ALA A 12 3.56 13.00 2.35
N ASP A 13 4.32 12.16 3.04
CA ASP A 13 5.56 12.57 3.70
C ASP A 13 6.63 12.99 2.68
N ILE A 14 6.74 12.28 1.55
CA ILE A 14 7.70 12.64 0.49
C ILE A 14 7.25 13.85 -0.31
N GLU A 15 5.94 13.98 -0.57
CA GLU A 15 5.38 15.19 -1.20
C GLU A 15 5.63 16.42 -0.32
N ASP A 16 5.35 16.34 0.98
CA ASP A 16 5.57 17.45 1.93
C ASP A 16 7.05 17.84 2.04
N ALA A 17 7.95 16.86 2.05
CA ALA A 17 9.38 17.14 2.03
C ALA A 17 9.81 17.83 0.74
N ALA A 18 9.33 17.34 -0.42
CA ALA A 18 9.70 17.87 -1.73
C ALA A 18 9.13 19.27 -2.01
N LEU A 19 7.96 19.60 -1.45
CA LEU A 19 7.33 20.92 -1.60
C LEU A 19 7.86 21.98 -0.62
N THR A 20 8.74 21.59 0.30
CA THR A 20 9.36 22.54 1.26
C THR A 20 10.31 23.47 0.51
N THR A 21 10.03 24.78 0.57
CA THR A 21 10.79 25.81 -0.15
C THR A 21 12.12 26.19 0.49
N ASP A 22 12.26 25.96 1.79
CA ASP A 22 13.51 26.18 2.53
C ASP A 22 14.41 24.94 2.40
N ASP A 23 15.56 25.11 1.74
CA ASP A 23 16.48 24.01 1.44
C ASP A 23 16.99 23.28 2.68
N LYS A 24 17.20 23.99 3.79
CA LYS A 24 17.65 23.38 5.04
C LYS A 24 16.55 22.52 5.66
N GLN A 25 15.33 23.03 5.69
CA GLN A 25 14.18 22.28 6.23
C GLN A 25 13.84 21.07 5.35
N ARG A 26 13.96 21.21 4.02
CA ARG A 26 13.79 20.11 3.08
C ARG A 26 14.80 19.01 3.35
N LYS A 27 16.09 19.35 3.44
CA LYS A 27 17.15 18.39 3.75
C LYS A 27 16.94 17.70 5.09
N ASP A 28 16.57 18.43 6.13
CA ASP A 28 16.28 17.85 7.46
C ASP A 28 15.10 16.86 7.41
N LYS A 29 14.07 17.12 6.60
CA LYS A 29 12.94 16.19 6.39
C LYS A 29 13.39 14.94 5.65
N GLU A 30 14.12 15.09 4.55
CA GLU A 30 14.66 13.99 3.76
C GLU A 30 15.60 13.09 4.58
N ASP A 31 16.48 13.67 5.39
CA ASP A 31 17.38 12.92 6.27
C ASP A 31 16.61 12.11 7.33
N LYS A 32 15.53 12.68 7.89
CA LYS A 32 14.65 11.95 8.83
C LYS A 32 13.90 10.79 8.15
N LEU A 33 13.41 10.99 6.93
CA LEU A 33 12.76 9.94 6.15
C LEU A 33 13.76 8.82 5.82
N SER A 34 14.92 9.19 5.32
CA SER A 34 16.01 8.26 4.99
C SER A 34 16.44 7.43 6.20
N ALA A 35 16.58 8.04 7.36
CA ALA A 35 16.95 7.34 8.60
C ALA A 35 15.94 6.25 8.99
N LYS A 36 14.64 6.48 8.77
CA LYS A 36 13.58 5.49 9.03
C LYS A 36 13.63 4.32 8.06
N LEU A 37 14.13 4.53 6.84
CA LEU A 37 14.11 3.56 5.75
C LEU A 37 15.36 2.69 5.66
N LYS A 38 16.48 3.05 6.31
CA LYS A 38 17.78 2.34 6.23
C LYS A 38 17.73 0.81 6.42
N LYS A 39 16.78 0.31 7.22
CA LYS A 39 16.65 -1.13 7.50
C LYS A 39 15.60 -1.82 6.64
N VAL A 40 14.92 -1.07 5.78
CA VAL A 40 13.85 -1.60 4.95
C VAL A 40 14.44 -2.31 3.74
N LYS A 41 13.91 -3.51 3.47
CA LYS A 41 14.16 -4.25 2.23
C LYS A 41 12.83 -4.55 1.58
N GLN A 42 12.68 -4.17 0.33
CA GLN A 42 11.45 -4.35 -0.44
C GLN A 42 11.79 -4.60 -1.91
N ARG A 43 10.89 -5.26 -2.63
CA ARG A 43 11.03 -5.50 -4.07
C ARG A 43 10.58 -4.30 -4.90
N VAL A 44 9.51 -3.64 -4.48
CA VAL A 44 8.85 -2.56 -5.22
C VAL A 44 8.93 -1.27 -4.41
N TRP A 45 9.35 -0.21 -5.07
CA TRP A 45 9.53 1.11 -4.47
C TRP A 45 8.87 2.18 -5.31
N ALA A 46 8.37 3.20 -4.61
CA ALA A 46 7.69 4.35 -5.20
C ALA A 46 8.48 5.64 -4.95
N GLY A 47 8.35 6.59 -5.84
CA GLY A 47 8.94 7.91 -5.73
C GLY A 47 8.25 8.92 -6.61
N ILE A 48 8.71 10.17 -6.53
CA ILE A 48 8.28 11.27 -7.38
C ILE A 48 9.50 11.85 -8.07
N VAL A 49 9.36 12.17 -9.35
CA VAL A 49 10.39 12.86 -10.14
C VAL A 49 9.77 14.10 -10.79
N TYR A 50 10.53 15.19 -10.80
CA TYR A 50 10.09 16.45 -11.39
C TYR A 50 10.74 16.66 -12.76
N PRO A 51 9.97 17.07 -13.80
CA PRO A 51 10.52 17.27 -15.14
C PRO A 51 11.74 18.19 -15.20
N ASP A 52 11.74 19.23 -14.37
CA ASP A 52 12.82 20.24 -14.29
C ASP A 52 14.07 19.75 -13.53
N SER A 53 13.97 18.66 -12.79
CA SER A 53 15.08 18.06 -12.04
C SER A 53 15.64 16.80 -12.70
N LEU A 54 14.88 16.14 -13.58
CA LEU A 54 15.33 14.95 -14.29
C LEU A 54 16.55 15.23 -15.17
N PRO A 55 17.55 14.33 -15.21
CA PRO A 55 18.62 14.40 -16.21
C PRO A 55 18.06 14.42 -17.63
N ASN A 56 18.74 15.08 -18.57
CA ASN A 56 18.27 15.17 -19.96
C ASN A 56 18.12 13.80 -20.63
N ASP A 57 18.89 12.82 -20.20
CA ASP A 57 18.94 11.44 -20.72
C ASP A 57 18.27 10.42 -19.79
N TRP A 58 17.37 10.87 -18.91
CA TRP A 58 16.71 10.05 -17.88
C TRP A 58 16.08 8.76 -18.43
N ASN A 59 15.51 8.79 -19.62
CA ASN A 59 14.92 7.62 -20.26
C ASN A 59 15.99 6.57 -20.62
N THR A 60 17.16 7.01 -21.12
CA THR A 60 18.31 6.14 -21.40
C THR A 60 18.86 5.55 -20.10
N ILE A 61 18.98 6.35 -19.04
CA ILE A 61 19.41 5.90 -17.71
C ILE A 61 18.49 4.79 -17.21
N ILE A 62 17.15 4.97 -17.30
CA ILE A 62 16.20 3.95 -16.88
C ILE A 62 16.33 2.69 -17.75
N MET A 63 16.40 2.82 -19.08
CA MET A 63 16.57 1.66 -19.96
C MET A 63 17.85 0.89 -19.66
N MET A 64 18.96 1.57 -19.44
CA MET A 64 20.25 0.92 -19.15
C MET A 64 20.35 0.31 -17.75
N SER A 65 19.50 0.73 -16.81
CA SER A 65 19.46 0.14 -15.47
C SER A 65 18.99 -1.33 -15.48
N GLY A 66 18.25 -1.75 -16.51
CA GLY A 66 17.62 -3.06 -16.59
C GLY A 66 16.50 -3.29 -15.56
N LEU A 67 16.17 -2.28 -14.73
CA LEU A 67 15.09 -2.36 -13.75
C LEU A 67 13.73 -2.19 -14.44
N ALA A 68 12.76 -3.01 -14.08
CA ALA A 68 11.39 -2.82 -14.52
C ALA A 68 10.81 -1.58 -13.85
N VAL A 69 10.45 -0.58 -14.66
CA VAL A 69 9.98 0.72 -14.18
C VAL A 69 8.71 1.13 -14.90
N ALA A 70 7.73 1.63 -14.13
CA ALA A 70 6.58 2.34 -14.66
C ALA A 70 6.62 3.81 -14.20
N MET A 71 6.28 4.71 -15.10
CA MET A 71 6.18 6.15 -14.83
C MET A 71 4.79 6.63 -15.23
N SER A 72 4.15 7.40 -14.36
CA SER A 72 2.81 7.96 -14.60
C SER A 72 2.81 8.94 -15.77
N PRO A 73 1.63 9.29 -16.30
CA PRO A 73 1.44 10.55 -17.02
C PRO A 73 1.95 11.74 -16.19
N LEU A 74 2.23 12.86 -16.85
CA LEU A 74 2.60 14.09 -16.14
C LEU A 74 1.39 14.60 -15.34
N HIS A 75 1.51 14.65 -14.02
CA HIS A 75 0.52 15.27 -13.15
C HIS A 75 0.75 16.78 -13.09
N ASP A 76 0.02 17.52 -13.90
CA ASP A 76 0.16 18.97 -14.10
C ASP A 76 -1.15 19.76 -13.86
N ARG A 77 -2.26 19.07 -13.55
CA ARG A 77 -3.61 19.64 -13.48
C ARG A 77 -4.16 19.83 -12.07
N ASP A 78 -3.46 19.41 -11.02
CA ASP A 78 -3.96 19.38 -9.65
C ASP A 78 -3.47 20.58 -8.79
N ASN A 79 -3.14 21.72 -9.38
CA ASN A 79 -2.56 22.89 -8.71
C ASN A 79 -1.28 22.61 -7.90
N LYS A 80 -0.60 21.50 -8.18
CA LYS A 80 0.70 21.13 -7.63
C LYS A 80 1.80 21.38 -8.65
N LYS A 81 3.05 21.39 -8.19
CA LYS A 81 4.20 21.39 -9.09
C LYS A 81 4.10 20.17 -10.02
N PRO A 82 4.22 20.36 -11.36
CA PRO A 82 4.19 19.25 -12.32
C PRO A 82 5.19 18.15 -11.94
N HIS A 83 4.74 16.89 -11.91
CA HIS A 83 5.57 15.77 -11.49
C HIS A 83 5.10 14.45 -12.11
N TYR A 84 6.00 13.47 -12.11
CA TYR A 84 5.68 12.08 -12.41
C TYR A 84 5.76 11.24 -11.13
N HIS A 85 4.87 10.27 -10.98
CA HIS A 85 5.05 9.15 -10.07
C HIS A 85 5.87 8.07 -10.74
N ILE A 86 6.80 7.46 -10.00
CA ILE A 86 7.63 6.37 -10.49
C ILE A 86 7.48 5.14 -9.60
N LEU A 87 7.30 3.99 -10.23
CA LEU A 87 7.30 2.68 -9.59
C LEU A 87 8.50 1.90 -10.12
N VAL A 88 9.40 1.51 -9.22
CA VAL A 88 10.63 0.80 -9.58
C VAL A 88 10.61 -0.58 -8.95
N CYS A 89 10.82 -1.61 -9.79
CA CYS A 89 10.70 -3.00 -9.40
C CYS A 89 12.04 -3.75 -9.58
N TRP A 90 12.48 -4.42 -8.52
CA TRP A 90 13.65 -5.30 -8.54
C TRP A 90 13.21 -6.76 -8.64
N ASN A 91 14.08 -7.62 -9.14
CA ASN A 91 13.82 -9.06 -9.22
C ASN A 91 13.69 -9.72 -7.84
N GLY A 92 14.22 -9.09 -6.79
CA GLY A 92 14.12 -9.53 -5.41
C GLY A 92 14.17 -8.36 -4.43
N PRO A 93 13.98 -8.59 -3.13
CA PRO A 93 14.07 -7.52 -2.14
C PRO A 93 15.44 -6.83 -2.16
N THR A 94 15.45 -5.51 -2.33
CA THR A 94 16.64 -4.67 -2.31
C THR A 94 16.65 -3.73 -1.12
N THR A 95 17.81 -3.16 -0.79
CA THR A 95 17.97 -2.22 0.32
C THR A 95 17.54 -0.82 -0.09
N TYR A 96 17.19 -0.01 0.91
CA TYR A 96 16.88 1.39 0.70
C TYR A 96 18.02 2.16 0.00
N GLU A 97 19.27 1.88 0.37
CA GLU A 97 20.44 2.55 -0.22
C GLU A 97 20.50 2.37 -1.74
N ASN A 98 20.35 1.14 -2.24
CA ASN A 98 20.35 0.86 -3.69
C ASN A 98 19.24 1.62 -4.43
N VAL A 99 18.08 1.73 -3.79
CA VAL A 99 16.92 2.44 -4.39
C VAL A 99 17.15 3.93 -4.37
N ARG A 100 17.70 4.45 -3.28
CA ARG A 100 18.04 5.86 -3.14
C ARG A 100 19.07 6.27 -4.19
N ASP A 101 20.14 5.52 -4.36
CA ASP A 101 21.18 5.77 -5.36
C ASP A 101 20.57 5.88 -6.79
N PHE A 102 19.57 5.06 -7.09
CA PHE A 102 18.90 5.10 -8.38
C PHE A 102 17.89 6.25 -8.50
N VAL A 103 16.91 6.30 -7.59
CA VAL A 103 15.78 7.26 -7.72
C VAL A 103 16.18 8.67 -7.31
N HIS A 104 16.89 8.82 -6.19
CA HIS A 104 17.23 10.14 -5.65
C HIS A 104 18.53 10.67 -6.24
N ASP A 105 19.60 9.87 -6.21
CA ASP A 105 20.93 10.40 -6.55
C ASP A 105 21.20 10.36 -8.07
N THR A 106 20.57 9.41 -8.81
CA THR A 106 20.76 9.31 -10.27
C THR A 106 19.65 10.01 -11.06
N LEU A 107 18.38 9.85 -10.67
CA LEU A 107 17.25 10.50 -11.36
C LEU A 107 16.84 11.85 -10.76
N ASN A 108 17.52 12.32 -9.71
CA ASN A 108 17.18 13.55 -8.96
C ASN A 108 15.72 13.57 -8.47
N GLY A 109 15.18 12.38 -8.14
CA GLY A 109 13.86 12.22 -7.61
C GLY A 109 13.78 12.49 -6.09
N THR A 110 12.60 12.35 -5.52
CA THR A 110 12.40 12.42 -4.07
C THR A 110 12.99 11.21 -3.36
N VAL A 111 13.07 11.26 -2.04
CA VAL A 111 13.39 10.09 -1.20
C VAL A 111 12.41 8.95 -1.55
N PRO A 112 12.89 7.80 -2.05
CA PRO A 112 11.99 6.69 -2.41
C PRO A 112 11.41 6.03 -1.17
N ILE A 113 10.19 5.53 -1.29
CA ILE A 113 9.50 4.80 -0.22
C ILE A 113 9.18 3.38 -0.64
N PRO A 114 9.16 2.42 0.31
CA PRO A 114 8.73 1.07 0.02
C PRO A 114 7.25 1.06 -0.39
N CYS A 115 6.95 0.54 -1.56
CA CYS A 115 5.59 0.46 -2.06
C CYS A 115 4.89 -0.74 -1.43
N LYS A 116 3.97 -0.49 -0.50
CA LYS A 116 3.22 -1.53 0.20
C LYS A 116 2.07 -2.09 -0.62
N SER A 117 1.48 -1.25 -1.46
CA SER A 117 0.40 -1.57 -2.38
C SER A 117 0.81 -1.15 -3.80
N PRO A 118 1.59 -1.97 -4.52
CA PRO A 118 1.98 -1.65 -5.90
C PRO A 118 0.77 -1.43 -6.81
N ARG A 119 -0.28 -2.24 -6.65
CA ARG A 119 -1.54 -2.12 -7.40
C ARG A 119 -2.23 -0.78 -7.13
N GLY A 120 -2.42 -0.43 -5.86
CA GLY A 120 -3.04 0.83 -5.48
C GLY A 120 -2.24 2.03 -5.98
N TYR A 121 -0.90 1.96 -5.88
CA TYR A 121 -0.03 3.02 -6.38
C TYR A 121 -0.03 3.14 -7.91
N TYR A 122 -0.08 2.03 -8.63
CA TYR A 122 -0.18 2.02 -10.09
C TYR A 122 -1.52 2.61 -10.55
N ARG A 123 -2.65 2.26 -9.90
CA ARG A 123 -3.97 2.87 -10.15
C ARG A 123 -3.98 4.38 -9.87
N TYR A 124 -3.19 4.80 -8.88
CA TYR A 124 -3.01 6.22 -8.56
C TYR A 124 -2.33 7.01 -9.69
N PHE A 125 -1.60 6.37 -10.60
CA PHE A 125 -0.99 7.02 -11.76
C PHE A 125 -2.00 7.74 -12.65
N THR A 126 -3.22 7.24 -12.71
CA THR A 126 -4.32 7.82 -13.49
C THR A 126 -5.39 8.49 -12.62
N HIS A 127 -5.23 8.44 -11.30
CA HIS A 127 -6.25 8.84 -10.32
C HIS A 127 -7.59 8.11 -10.47
N LYS A 128 -7.58 6.91 -11.03
CA LYS A 128 -8.77 6.12 -11.39
C LYS A 128 -9.75 5.91 -10.23
N ASP A 129 -9.23 5.87 -8.98
CA ASP A 129 -10.02 5.63 -7.77
C ASP A 129 -10.43 6.92 -7.05
N ASP A 130 -10.03 8.09 -7.55
CA ASP A 130 -10.36 9.39 -6.94
C ASP A 130 -10.98 10.34 -7.98
N PRO A 131 -12.31 10.33 -8.11
CA PRO A 131 -13.02 11.18 -9.10
C PRO A 131 -12.90 12.69 -8.82
N ASN A 132 -12.42 13.09 -7.64
CA ASN A 132 -12.20 14.50 -7.30
C ASN A 132 -10.88 15.05 -7.83
N LYS A 133 -9.99 14.19 -8.31
CA LYS A 133 -8.71 14.56 -8.92
C LYS A 133 -8.79 14.59 -10.45
N ALA A 134 -7.85 15.30 -11.07
CA ALA A 134 -7.68 15.26 -12.51
C ALA A 134 -7.42 13.81 -12.96
N GLN A 135 -8.19 13.35 -13.93
CA GLN A 135 -8.04 11.99 -14.50
C GLN A 135 -7.01 12.02 -15.62
N TYR A 136 -6.14 11.02 -15.67
CA TYR A 136 -5.12 10.82 -16.69
C TYR A 136 -5.36 9.54 -17.47
N ASP A 137 -4.90 9.49 -18.72
CA ASP A 137 -5.09 8.32 -19.59
C ASP A 137 -4.01 7.26 -19.30
N GLU A 138 -4.43 6.02 -19.18
CA GLU A 138 -3.53 4.88 -18.94
C GLU A 138 -2.54 4.62 -20.09
N LYS A 139 -2.90 5.02 -21.32
CA LYS A 139 -2.00 4.93 -22.48
C LYS A 139 -0.77 5.81 -22.34
N ASP A 140 -0.83 6.88 -21.52
CA ASP A 140 0.27 7.81 -21.28
C ASP A 140 1.23 7.32 -20.18
N ILE A 141 0.97 6.15 -19.57
CA ILE A 141 1.90 5.47 -18.66
C ILE A 141 3.07 4.91 -19.49
N VAL A 142 4.27 5.33 -19.13
CA VAL A 142 5.49 4.82 -19.78
C VAL A 142 6.03 3.64 -18.98
N ARG A 143 6.32 2.54 -19.68
CA ARG A 143 6.85 1.29 -19.11
C ARG A 143 8.22 0.98 -19.70
N PHE A 144 9.16 0.59 -18.84
CA PHE A 144 10.55 0.32 -19.24
C PHE A 144 10.93 -1.12 -18.85
N ASN A 145 11.88 -1.68 -19.61
CA ASN A 145 12.58 -2.93 -19.32
C ASN A 145 11.63 -4.11 -19.02
N GLY A 146 10.55 -4.21 -19.81
CA GLY A 146 9.59 -5.30 -19.67
C GLY A 146 8.75 -5.22 -18.39
N PHE A 147 8.46 -4.01 -17.92
CA PHE A 147 7.47 -3.84 -16.85
C PHE A 147 6.12 -4.38 -17.32
N GLU A 148 5.69 -5.46 -16.71
CA GLU A 148 4.37 -6.05 -16.92
C GLU A 148 3.52 -5.83 -15.66
N GLU A 149 2.32 -5.29 -15.85
CA GLU A 149 1.42 -4.97 -14.74
C GLU A 149 1.12 -6.22 -13.89
N ALA A 150 0.84 -7.35 -14.52
CA ALA A 150 0.55 -8.61 -13.86
C ALA A 150 1.68 -9.10 -12.93
N ASP A 151 2.95 -8.83 -13.28
CA ASP A 151 4.09 -9.31 -12.52
C ASP A 151 4.37 -8.50 -11.25
N PHE A 152 4.01 -7.22 -11.24
CA PHE A 152 4.44 -6.29 -10.19
C PHE A 152 3.28 -5.61 -9.46
N VAL A 153 2.12 -5.52 -10.10
CA VAL A 153 0.95 -4.79 -9.61
C VAL A 153 -0.11 -5.74 -9.06
N GLU A 154 -0.27 -6.92 -9.65
CA GLU A 154 -1.17 -7.93 -9.09
C GLU A 154 -0.62 -8.53 -7.80
N MET A 155 -1.52 -8.76 -6.85
CA MET A 155 -1.16 -9.40 -5.60
C MET A 155 -0.75 -10.85 -5.83
N THR A 156 0.39 -11.23 -5.26
CA THR A 156 0.82 -12.63 -5.21
C THR A 156 -0.08 -13.45 -4.28
N LYS A 157 -0.10 -14.77 -4.48
CA LYS A 157 -0.83 -15.68 -3.58
C LYS A 157 -0.39 -15.56 -2.11
N ALA A 158 0.88 -15.22 -1.87
CA ALA A 158 1.41 -15.01 -0.53
C ALA A 158 0.85 -13.73 0.11
N GLU A 159 0.79 -12.62 -0.63
CA GLU A 159 0.20 -11.36 -0.16
C GLU A 159 -1.30 -11.52 0.14
N VAL A 160 -2.04 -12.17 -0.75
CA VAL A 160 -3.46 -12.50 -0.52
C VAL A 160 -3.64 -13.33 0.75
N LEU A 161 -2.75 -14.31 1.00
CA LEU A 161 -2.81 -15.14 2.21
C LEU A 161 -2.53 -14.32 3.47
N GLU A 162 -1.56 -13.42 3.44
CA GLU A 162 -1.26 -12.54 4.59
C GLU A 162 -2.43 -11.60 4.90
N ILE A 163 -3.08 -11.03 3.88
CA ILE A 163 -4.29 -10.23 4.06
C ILE A 163 -5.41 -11.07 4.68
N LYS A 164 -5.63 -12.30 4.21
CA LYS A 164 -6.62 -13.21 4.81
C LYS A 164 -6.34 -13.47 6.29
N LYS A 165 -5.07 -13.74 6.65
CA LYS A 165 -4.68 -13.92 8.05
C LYS A 165 -4.92 -12.66 8.90
N LYS A 166 -4.58 -11.48 8.35
CA LYS A 166 -4.84 -10.17 8.99
C LYS A 166 -6.33 -10.02 9.27
N MET A 167 -7.19 -10.29 8.29
CA MET A 167 -8.64 -10.14 8.43
C MET A 167 -9.26 -11.17 9.39
N VAL A 168 -8.79 -12.41 9.38
CA VAL A 168 -9.19 -13.41 10.37
C VAL A 168 -8.87 -12.94 11.80
N LYS A 169 -7.64 -12.42 12.01
CA LYS A 169 -7.24 -11.87 13.31
C LYS A 169 -8.11 -10.66 13.71
N LEU A 170 -8.42 -9.79 12.76
CA LEU A 170 -9.31 -8.65 12.97
C LEU A 170 -10.71 -9.09 13.41
N CYS A 171 -11.30 -10.05 12.70
CA CYS A 171 -12.61 -10.61 13.08
C CYS A 171 -12.62 -11.17 14.51
N MET A 172 -11.50 -11.76 14.94
CA MET A 172 -11.36 -12.23 16.32
C MET A 172 -11.30 -11.08 17.34
N GLN A 173 -10.52 -10.04 17.03
CA GLN A 173 -10.30 -8.90 17.92
C GLN A 173 -11.53 -8.00 18.07
N LEU A 174 -12.30 -7.83 16.99
CA LEU A 174 -13.51 -7.00 16.97
C LEU A 174 -14.80 -7.82 17.17
N GLU A 175 -14.67 -9.12 17.45
CA GLU A 175 -15.80 -10.05 17.64
C GLU A 175 -16.81 -10.07 16.48
N LEU A 176 -16.34 -9.81 15.24
CA LEU A 176 -17.20 -9.82 14.07
C LEU A 176 -17.72 -11.24 13.81
N ASN A 177 -19.02 -11.37 13.57
CA ASN A 177 -19.71 -12.64 13.35
C ASN A 177 -20.49 -12.69 12.02
N GLU A 178 -20.65 -11.56 11.35
CA GLU A 178 -21.33 -11.44 10.07
C GLU A 178 -20.39 -10.89 8.99
N TYR A 179 -20.60 -11.35 7.77
CA TYR A 179 -19.80 -10.86 6.64
C TYR A 179 -20.07 -9.39 6.32
N ALA A 180 -21.30 -8.93 6.56
CA ALA A 180 -21.66 -7.53 6.40
C ALA A 180 -20.79 -6.61 7.29
N ASP A 181 -20.60 -6.96 8.56
CA ASP A 181 -19.78 -6.18 9.50
C ASP A 181 -18.32 -6.09 9.01
N LEU A 182 -17.78 -7.20 8.47
CA LEU A 182 -16.44 -7.20 7.90
C LEU A 182 -16.36 -6.32 6.64
N VAL A 183 -17.35 -6.37 5.76
CA VAL A 183 -17.42 -5.53 4.54
C VAL A 183 -17.49 -4.05 4.92
N GLU A 184 -18.35 -3.67 5.85
CA GLU A 184 -18.46 -2.30 6.33
C GLU A 184 -17.14 -1.82 6.95
N TYR A 185 -16.53 -2.64 7.80
CA TYR A 185 -15.26 -2.30 8.43
C TYR A 185 -14.16 -2.03 7.38
N VAL A 186 -13.95 -2.94 6.42
CA VAL A 186 -12.86 -2.78 5.44
C VAL A 186 -13.13 -1.62 4.48
N THR A 187 -14.40 -1.34 4.18
CA THR A 187 -14.78 -0.22 3.30
C THR A 187 -14.36 1.13 3.88
N PHE A 188 -14.46 1.30 5.18
CA PHE A 188 -14.16 2.58 5.84
C PHE A 188 -12.78 2.67 6.49
N ASN A 189 -12.08 1.55 6.70
CA ASN A 189 -10.87 1.52 7.52
C ASN A 189 -9.65 0.91 6.82
N GLU A 190 -9.80 0.28 5.66
CA GLU A 190 -8.71 -0.45 5.00
C GLU A 190 -8.48 0.05 3.58
N GLU A 191 -7.25 -0.16 3.08
CA GLU A 191 -6.84 0.20 1.73
C GLU A 191 -7.48 -0.70 0.66
N ALA A 192 -7.50 -0.25 -0.60
CA ALA A 192 -8.14 -0.92 -1.73
C ALA A 192 -7.73 -2.39 -1.90
N ASP A 193 -6.46 -2.74 -1.64
CA ASP A 193 -5.97 -4.11 -1.76
C ASP A 193 -6.62 -5.05 -0.74
N VAL A 194 -6.86 -4.57 0.48
CA VAL A 194 -7.54 -5.34 1.53
C VAL A 194 -9.02 -5.52 1.18
N GLN A 195 -9.66 -4.45 0.70
CA GLN A 195 -11.04 -4.47 0.23
C GLN A 195 -11.20 -5.48 -0.91
N ASP A 196 -10.30 -5.44 -1.90
CA ASP A 196 -10.29 -6.36 -3.04
C ASP A 196 -10.20 -7.84 -2.60
N VAL A 197 -9.30 -8.15 -1.66
CA VAL A 197 -9.20 -9.52 -1.12
C VAL A 197 -10.47 -9.93 -0.39
N VAL A 198 -11.05 -9.07 0.44
CA VAL A 198 -12.28 -9.40 1.19
C VAL A 198 -13.45 -9.60 0.23
N PHE A 199 -13.62 -8.73 -0.75
CA PHE A 199 -14.75 -8.79 -1.70
C PHE A 199 -14.63 -9.98 -2.68
N ASN A 200 -13.42 -10.29 -3.15
CA ASN A 200 -13.19 -11.39 -4.07
C ASN A 200 -13.09 -12.78 -3.40
N HIS A 201 -12.99 -12.84 -2.05
CA HIS A 201 -12.94 -14.11 -1.31
C HIS A 201 -14.13 -14.29 -0.37
N THR A 202 -15.30 -13.85 -0.82
CA THR A 202 -16.58 -13.90 -0.09
C THR A 202 -16.87 -15.28 0.49
N LEU A 203 -16.69 -16.35 -0.28
CA LEU A 203 -16.94 -17.72 0.20
C LEU A 203 -16.08 -18.09 1.41
N PHE A 204 -14.79 -17.71 1.40
CA PHE A 204 -13.90 -17.99 2.51
C PHE A 204 -14.33 -17.23 3.78
N PHE A 205 -14.57 -15.93 3.68
CA PHE A 205 -14.92 -15.11 4.84
C PHE A 205 -16.32 -15.44 5.38
N ASN A 206 -17.29 -15.68 4.50
CA ASN A 206 -18.62 -16.13 4.92
C ASN A 206 -18.56 -17.48 5.67
N ALA A 207 -17.83 -18.46 5.12
CA ALA A 207 -17.68 -19.75 5.78
C ALA A 207 -17.00 -19.62 7.16
N TYR A 208 -15.95 -18.80 7.24
CA TYR A 208 -15.24 -18.55 8.49
C TYR A 208 -16.15 -17.89 9.56
N LEU A 209 -16.79 -16.77 9.22
CA LEU A 209 -17.63 -16.02 10.13
C LEU A 209 -18.86 -16.82 10.58
N ARG A 210 -19.46 -17.54 9.66
CA ARG A 210 -20.57 -18.45 9.96
C ARG A 210 -20.17 -19.56 10.94
N SER A 211 -19.01 -20.20 10.71
CA SER A 211 -18.47 -21.20 11.64
C SER A 211 -18.15 -20.62 13.00
N ARG A 212 -17.61 -19.40 13.05
CA ARG A 212 -17.33 -18.67 14.30
C ARG A 212 -18.61 -18.38 15.08
N LYS A 213 -19.66 -17.89 14.43
CA LYS A 213 -20.96 -17.61 15.04
C LYS A 213 -21.54 -18.84 15.74
N PHE A 214 -21.51 -20.01 15.09
CA PHE A 214 -21.97 -21.27 15.68
C PHE A 214 -21.16 -21.67 16.91
N ARG A 215 -19.83 -21.49 16.88
CA ARG A 215 -18.99 -21.85 18.04
C ARG A 215 -19.28 -20.95 19.25
N VAL A 216 -19.43 -19.65 19.06
CA VAL A 216 -19.75 -18.71 20.14
C VAL A 216 -21.12 -19.01 20.74
N HIS A 217 -22.09 -19.37 19.92
CA HIS A 217 -23.43 -19.73 20.39
C HIS A 217 -23.41 -21.00 21.24
N TYR A 218 -22.69 -22.04 20.81
CA TYR A 218 -22.52 -23.27 21.54
C TYR A 218 -21.83 -23.09 22.91
N GLU A 219 -20.78 -22.27 22.97
CA GLU A 219 -20.08 -21.95 24.22
C GLU A 219 -21.01 -21.23 25.23
N HIS A 220 -21.92 -20.38 24.77
CA HIS A 220 -22.92 -19.71 25.60
C HIS A 220 -24.00 -20.65 26.10
N GLU A 221 -24.46 -21.59 25.30
CA GLU A 221 -25.47 -22.58 25.73
C GLU A 221 -24.93 -23.51 26.85
N VAL A 222 -23.69 -24.03 26.63
CA VAL A 222 -23.04 -24.92 27.64
C VAL A 222 -22.82 -24.21 28.97
N THR A 223 -22.37 -22.93 28.93
CA THR A 223 -22.18 -22.17 30.21
C THR A 223 -23.46 -21.77 30.88
N THR A 224 -24.58 -21.69 30.18
CA THR A 224 -25.91 -21.45 30.80
C THR A 224 -26.51 -22.73 31.42
N GLU A 225 -26.31 -23.87 30.76
CA GLU A 225 -26.76 -25.17 31.32
C GLU A 225 -26.00 -25.57 32.59
N GLU A 226 -24.67 -25.33 32.66
CA GLU A 226 -23.86 -25.58 33.85
C GLU A 226 -24.29 -24.70 35.03
N LYS A 227 -24.64 -23.43 34.80
CA LYS A 227 -25.12 -22.52 35.84
C LYS A 227 -26.51 -22.89 36.39
N THR A 228 -27.39 -23.41 35.52
CA THR A 228 -28.72 -23.84 35.96
C THR A 228 -28.72 -25.20 36.69
N ALA A 229 -27.72 -26.05 36.45
CA ALA A 229 -27.54 -27.32 37.16
C ALA A 229 -26.98 -27.14 38.57
N ASP A 230 -26.20 -26.12 38.85
CA ASP A 230 -25.62 -25.80 40.16
C ASP A 230 -26.64 -25.14 41.10
N ASP A 231 -27.62 -24.39 40.54
CA ASP A 231 -28.66 -23.67 41.29
C ASP A 231 -29.85 -24.57 41.74
N THR A 232 -29.87 -25.86 41.32
CA THR A 232 -30.91 -26.82 41.67
C THR A 232 -30.46 -27.85 42.72
N SER A 233 -29.28 -27.66 43.35
CA SER A 233 -28.67 -28.62 44.28
C SER A 233 -28.62 -28.12 45.73
N ASP A 234 -29.54 -27.22 46.17
CA ASP A 234 -29.75 -26.81 47.57
C ASP A 234 -31.12 -27.24 48.10
#